data_3bcb174668c0e34ca7a23d62cf82c08c
#
_entry.id   3bcb174668c0e34ca7a23d62cf82c08c
#
_cell.length_a   1.000
_cell.length_b   1.000
_cell.length_c   1.000
_cell.angle_alpha   90.00
_cell.angle_beta   90.00
_cell.angle_gamma   90.00
#
_symmetry.space_group_name_H-M   'P 1'
#
loop_
_entity.id
_entity.type
_entity.pdbx_description
1 polymer ?
#
loop_
_entity_poly.entity_id
_entity_poly.type
_entity_poly.pdbx_seq_one_letter_code
_entity_poly.pdbx_strand_id
1 'polypeptide(L)'
;MTTKAKPRRKSASAPLMALAEAQLQNASVRITGARVKVLAALLGADRAFSHQDVQDALADMDRVTLYRALDCLTEAGLAHKIPGDDRVFRYSAGTDHGLAPDQGPHHQHGHFKCTRCARVFCLDSIGDAGLLRDALQETLGKGFRSHDIEFTIKGWCADCAP
;
A
#
# COMPACT_ATOMS: atom_id res chain seq x y z
N MET A 1 15.24 -25.06 16.02
CA MET A 1 15.97 -23.81 15.67
C MET A 1 15.44 -23.31 14.35
N THR A 2 14.44 -22.43 14.38
CA THR A 2 13.80 -21.89 13.18
C THR A 2 14.54 -20.64 12.76
N THR A 3 15.36 -20.75 11.72
CA THR A 3 16.03 -19.64 11.07
C THR A 3 15.01 -18.73 10.43
N LYS A 4 14.80 -17.58 11.06
CA LYS A 4 13.98 -16.47 10.56
C LYS A 4 14.58 -15.99 9.25
N ALA A 5 13.96 -16.29 8.11
CA ALA A 5 14.38 -15.82 6.79
C ALA A 5 14.38 -14.29 6.81
N LYS A 6 15.57 -13.71 6.63
CA LYS A 6 15.77 -12.27 6.56
C LYS A 6 15.13 -11.76 5.27
N PRO A 7 14.26 -10.75 5.31
CA PRO A 7 13.62 -10.23 4.09
C PRO A 7 14.70 -9.78 3.11
N ARG A 8 14.57 -10.20 1.85
CA ARG A 8 15.47 -9.77 0.76
C ARG A 8 15.28 -8.26 0.58
N ARG A 9 16.28 -7.50 1.03
CA ARG A 9 16.38 -6.06 0.78
C ARG A 9 16.55 -5.85 -0.73
N LYS A 10 15.48 -5.48 -1.42
CA LYS A 10 15.61 -4.79 -2.69
C LYS A 10 15.80 -3.31 -2.37
N SER A 11 17.03 -2.83 -2.40
CA SER A 11 17.31 -1.38 -2.44
C SER A 11 16.54 -0.78 -3.61
N ALA A 12 16.01 0.44 -3.44
CA ALA A 12 15.32 1.16 -4.50
C ALA A 12 16.22 1.21 -5.74
N SER A 13 15.86 0.44 -6.76
CA SER A 13 16.62 0.37 -7.99
C SER A 13 16.40 1.65 -8.82
N ALA A 14 17.35 2.03 -9.67
CA ALA A 14 17.21 3.21 -10.53
C ALA A 14 15.86 3.25 -11.30
N PRO A 15 15.32 2.14 -11.82
CA PRO A 15 13.99 2.13 -12.44
C PRO A 15 12.85 2.50 -11.48
N LEU A 16 12.91 2.08 -10.23
CA LEU A 16 11.88 2.43 -9.23
C LEU A 16 11.95 3.90 -8.82
N MET A 17 13.14 4.48 -8.79
CA MET A 17 13.32 5.91 -8.52
C MET A 17 12.72 6.75 -9.65
N ALA A 18 13.00 6.40 -10.91
CA ALA A 18 12.44 7.08 -12.07
C ALA A 18 10.91 6.96 -12.13
N LEU A 19 10.36 5.79 -11.80
CA LEU A 19 8.92 5.57 -11.71
C LEU A 19 8.30 6.44 -10.60
N ALA A 20 8.93 6.50 -9.43
CA ALA A 20 8.47 7.34 -8.32
C ALA A 20 8.47 8.83 -8.68
N GLU A 21 9.49 9.32 -9.37
CA GLU A 21 9.55 10.70 -9.86
C GLU A 21 8.41 10.99 -10.83
N ALA A 22 8.17 10.10 -11.81
CA ALA A 22 7.08 10.26 -12.77
C ALA A 22 5.70 10.28 -12.08
N GLN A 23 5.47 9.42 -11.09
CA GLN A 23 4.21 9.41 -10.33
C GLN A 23 4.03 10.70 -9.52
N LEU A 24 5.07 11.20 -8.85
CA LEU A 24 5.02 12.48 -8.13
C LEU A 24 4.69 13.65 -9.09
N GLN A 25 5.29 13.65 -10.27
CA GLN A 25 5.03 14.66 -11.29
C GLN A 25 3.59 14.61 -11.77
N ASN A 26 3.08 13.43 -12.09
CA ASN A 26 1.70 13.24 -12.56
C ASN A 26 0.67 13.63 -11.50
N ALA A 27 0.96 13.38 -10.23
CA ALA A 27 0.12 13.80 -9.10
C ALA A 27 0.29 15.29 -8.72
N SER A 28 1.08 16.07 -9.47
CA SER A 28 1.40 17.47 -9.17
C SER A 28 2.01 17.68 -7.77
N VAL A 29 2.70 16.67 -7.25
CA VAL A 29 3.39 16.73 -5.96
C VAL A 29 4.81 17.22 -6.14
N ARG A 30 5.24 18.17 -5.32
CA ARG A 30 6.62 18.67 -5.35
C ARG A 30 7.61 17.51 -5.18
N ILE A 31 8.47 17.32 -6.18
CA ILE A 31 9.52 16.30 -6.17
C ILE A 31 10.60 16.70 -5.15
N THR A 32 10.88 15.79 -4.21
CA THR A 32 11.99 15.90 -3.28
C THR A 32 12.67 14.53 -3.16
N GLY A 33 13.97 14.52 -2.89
CA GLY A 33 14.71 13.26 -2.75
C GLY A 33 14.11 12.31 -1.69
N ALA A 34 13.56 12.85 -0.61
CA ALA A 34 12.89 12.06 0.43
C ALA A 34 11.62 11.36 -0.10
N ARG A 35 10.73 12.10 -0.78
CA ARG A 35 9.48 11.54 -1.34
C ARG A 35 9.76 10.50 -2.40
N VAL A 36 10.73 10.76 -3.28
CA VAL A 36 11.14 9.80 -4.32
C VAL A 36 11.66 8.51 -3.68
N LYS A 37 12.55 8.60 -2.69
CA LYS A 37 13.11 7.42 -1.99
C LYS A 37 12.03 6.62 -1.26
N VAL A 38 11.13 7.30 -0.54
CA VAL A 38 10.04 6.64 0.19
C VAL A 38 9.08 5.94 -0.77
N LEU A 39 8.63 6.64 -1.83
CA LEU A 39 7.73 6.05 -2.82
C LEU A 39 8.40 4.88 -3.56
N ALA A 40 9.66 5.02 -3.96
CA ALA A 40 10.41 3.94 -4.60
C ALA A 40 10.58 2.72 -3.69
N ALA A 41 10.75 2.92 -2.38
CA ALA A 41 10.80 1.84 -1.41
C ALA A 41 9.47 1.10 -1.30
N LEU A 42 8.35 1.83 -1.30
CA LEU A 42 7.01 1.24 -1.27
C LEU A 42 6.67 0.52 -2.58
N LEU A 43 7.04 1.08 -3.75
CA LEU A 43 6.85 0.45 -5.07
C LEU A 43 7.65 -0.85 -5.22
N GLY A 44 8.82 -0.94 -4.60
CA GLY A 44 9.65 -2.14 -4.61
C GLY A 44 9.30 -3.17 -3.56
N ALA A 45 8.34 -2.88 -2.70
CA ALA A 45 7.93 -3.74 -1.60
C ALA A 45 6.99 -4.86 -2.09
N ASP A 46 7.16 -6.06 -1.57
CA ASP A 46 6.29 -7.23 -1.80
C ASP A 46 5.11 -7.30 -0.81
N ARG A 47 5.07 -6.37 0.14
CA ARG A 47 4.04 -6.24 1.18
C ARG A 47 3.94 -4.80 1.66
N ALA A 48 2.89 -4.48 2.38
CA ALA A 48 2.79 -3.18 3.03
C ALA A 48 3.85 -3.02 4.13
N PHE A 49 4.51 -1.87 4.18
CA PHE A 49 5.59 -1.54 5.11
C PHE A 49 5.06 -0.74 6.30
N SER A 50 5.50 -1.09 7.51
CA SER A 50 5.37 -0.21 8.67
C SER A 50 6.36 0.96 8.57
N HIS A 51 6.21 1.98 9.41
CA HIS A 51 7.22 3.04 9.52
C HIS A 51 8.61 2.48 9.79
N GLN A 52 8.70 1.45 10.62
CA GLN A 52 9.98 0.82 10.95
C GLN A 52 10.58 0.11 9.74
N ASP A 53 9.75 -0.59 8.94
CA ASP A 53 10.23 -1.24 7.71
C ASP A 53 10.79 -0.20 6.72
N VAL A 54 10.11 0.96 6.57
CA VAL A 54 10.60 2.05 5.70
C VAL A 54 11.86 2.67 6.27
N GLN A 55 11.93 2.89 7.59
CA GLN A 55 13.12 3.42 8.26
C GLN A 55 14.33 2.49 8.09
N ASP A 56 14.12 1.18 8.20
CA ASP A 56 15.17 0.18 8.01
C ASP A 56 15.64 0.11 6.55
N ALA A 57 14.74 0.36 5.60
CA ALA A 57 15.06 0.42 4.18
C ALA A 57 15.82 1.70 3.80
N LEU A 58 15.57 2.80 4.51
CA LEU A 58 16.12 4.15 4.28
C LEU A 58 16.83 4.66 5.54
N ALA A 59 17.83 3.92 6.02
CA ALA A 59 18.50 4.17 7.28
C ALA A 59 19.13 5.58 7.42
N ASP A 60 19.48 6.19 6.28
CA ASP A 60 20.09 7.54 6.24
C ASP A 60 19.04 8.67 6.33
N MET A 61 17.76 8.34 6.31
CA MET A 61 16.69 9.34 6.38
C MET A 61 16.27 9.56 7.82
N ASP A 62 16.23 10.82 8.25
CA ASP A 62 15.71 11.15 9.57
C ASP A 62 14.19 10.87 9.66
N ARG A 63 13.75 10.55 10.87
CA ARG A 63 12.39 10.12 11.16
C ARG A 63 11.33 11.16 10.79
N VAL A 64 11.58 12.42 11.03
CA VAL A 64 10.63 13.51 10.76
C VAL A 64 10.41 13.66 9.26
N THR A 65 11.50 13.62 8.49
CA THR A 65 11.45 13.67 7.02
C THR A 65 10.71 12.47 6.45
N LEU A 66 10.92 11.27 7.01
CA LEU A 66 10.22 10.04 6.61
C LEU A 66 8.71 10.17 6.84
N TYR A 67 8.27 10.58 8.05
CA TYR A 67 6.86 10.75 8.37
C TYR A 67 6.19 11.78 7.45
N ARG A 68 6.82 12.94 7.25
CA ARG A 68 6.32 13.98 6.34
C ARG A 68 6.21 13.50 4.89
N ALA A 69 7.14 12.65 4.46
CA ALA A 69 7.05 12.06 3.12
C ALA A 69 5.88 11.08 3.02
N LEU A 70 5.70 10.17 3.99
CA LEU A 70 4.57 9.23 4.03
C LEU A 70 3.22 9.94 4.08
N ASP A 71 3.08 10.96 4.93
CA ASP A 71 1.83 11.73 5.03
C ASP A 71 1.51 12.42 3.69
N CYS A 72 2.49 13.09 3.09
CA CYS A 72 2.33 13.76 1.80
C CYS A 72 1.96 12.77 0.68
N LEU A 73 2.59 11.59 0.63
CA LEU A 73 2.28 10.56 -0.37
C LEU A 73 0.87 9.99 -0.17
N THR A 74 0.45 9.84 1.09
CA THR A 74 -0.91 9.37 1.43
C THR A 74 -1.97 10.40 1.06
N GLU A 75 -1.75 11.67 1.39
CA GLU A 75 -2.64 12.77 1.00
C GLU A 75 -2.77 12.92 -0.52
N ALA A 76 -1.70 12.65 -1.24
CA ALA A 76 -1.68 12.69 -2.71
C ALA A 76 -2.25 11.42 -3.38
N GLY A 77 -2.66 10.40 -2.63
CA GLY A 77 -3.13 9.13 -3.16
C GLY A 77 -2.05 8.23 -3.77
N LEU A 78 -0.77 8.60 -3.63
CA LEU A 78 0.37 7.83 -4.12
C LEU A 78 0.75 6.66 -3.19
N ALA A 79 0.29 6.72 -1.97
CA ALA A 79 0.37 5.63 -0.99
C ALA A 79 -0.94 5.55 -0.22
N HIS A 80 -1.27 4.39 0.29
CA HIS A 80 -2.39 4.23 1.20
C HIS A 80 -1.94 3.63 2.53
N LYS A 81 -2.62 4.09 3.58
CA LYS A 81 -2.34 3.75 4.96
C LYS A 81 -3.33 2.69 5.42
N ILE A 82 -2.81 1.55 5.84
CA ILE A 82 -3.59 0.37 6.22
C ILE A 82 -3.48 0.15 7.73
N PRO A 83 -4.57 0.17 8.50
CA PRO A 83 -4.53 -0.13 9.92
C PRO A 83 -4.21 -1.61 10.16
N GLY A 84 -3.23 -1.89 11.00
CA GLY A 84 -2.92 -3.24 11.47
C GLY A 84 -3.73 -3.63 12.71
N ASP A 85 -3.98 -4.93 12.90
CA ASP A 85 -4.62 -5.44 14.11
C ASP A 85 -3.71 -5.31 15.36
N ASP A 86 -2.42 -5.06 15.15
CA ASP A 86 -1.38 -4.78 16.15
C ASP A 86 -1.23 -3.28 16.47
N ARG A 87 -2.17 -2.44 16.05
CA ARG A 87 -2.17 -0.98 16.17
C ARG A 87 -1.00 -0.29 15.45
N VAL A 88 -0.32 -1.00 14.55
CA VAL A 88 0.74 -0.45 13.70
C VAL A 88 0.17 -0.18 12.32
N PHE A 89 0.29 1.07 11.87
CA PHE A 89 -0.05 1.40 10.48
C PHE A 89 1.00 0.88 9.52
N ARG A 90 0.51 0.42 8.37
CA ARG A 90 1.34 0.00 7.26
C ARG A 90 1.00 0.82 6.02
N TYR A 91 1.96 0.96 5.15
CA TYR A 91 1.86 1.75 3.92
C TYR A 91 2.18 0.87 2.73
N SER A 92 1.38 1.00 1.69
CA SER A 92 1.62 0.39 0.39
C SER A 92 1.58 1.49 -0.68
N ALA A 93 2.34 1.34 -1.74
CA ALA A 93 2.20 2.22 -2.88
C ALA A 93 0.79 2.09 -3.44
N GLY A 94 0.19 3.20 -3.86
CA GLY A 94 -1.05 3.17 -4.60
C GLY A 94 -0.84 2.43 -5.92
N THR A 95 -1.73 1.52 -6.25
CA THR A 95 -1.64 0.70 -7.47
C THR A 95 -2.13 1.43 -8.70
N ASP A 96 -2.54 2.67 -8.56
CA ASP A 96 -2.91 3.50 -9.68
C ASP A 96 -1.73 3.94 -10.52
N HIS A 97 -1.29 3.03 -11.34
CA HIS A 97 -0.55 3.38 -12.54
C HIS A 97 -1.53 4.03 -13.53
N GLY A 98 -1.91 5.28 -13.22
CA GLY A 98 -2.57 6.25 -14.06
C GLY A 98 -3.10 5.74 -15.40
N LEU A 99 -4.36 5.36 -15.49
CA LEU A 99 -5.03 5.22 -16.77
C LEU A 99 -6.54 5.46 -16.71
N ALA A 100 -7.07 6.20 -15.76
CA ALA A 100 -8.39 6.80 -15.99
C ALA A 100 -8.63 8.02 -15.09
N PRO A 101 -8.79 9.22 -15.62
CA PRO A 101 -9.17 10.40 -14.86
C PRO A 101 -10.61 10.38 -14.34
N ASP A 102 -11.37 9.35 -14.66
CA ASP A 102 -12.80 9.23 -14.36
C ASP A 102 -13.12 8.36 -13.12
N GLN A 103 -12.13 7.71 -12.55
CA GLN A 103 -12.34 6.95 -11.30
C GLN A 103 -11.73 7.76 -10.15
N GLY A 104 -12.60 8.34 -9.33
CA GLY A 104 -12.24 9.15 -8.17
C GLY A 104 -11.29 8.43 -7.21
N PRO A 105 -10.79 9.12 -6.15
CA PRO A 105 -9.69 8.66 -5.29
C PRO A 105 -9.98 7.39 -4.46
N HIS A 106 -11.03 6.67 -4.75
CA HIS A 106 -11.49 5.49 -4.02
C HIS A 106 -11.28 4.22 -4.85
N HIS A 107 -10.09 3.61 -4.69
CA HIS A 107 -9.81 2.32 -5.32
C HIS A 107 -10.32 1.20 -4.46
N GLN A 108 -11.12 0.33 -5.07
CA GLN A 108 -11.55 -0.92 -4.44
C GLN A 108 -10.37 -1.88 -4.43
N HIS A 109 -9.71 -1.97 -3.30
CA HIS A 109 -8.68 -2.99 -3.10
C HIS A 109 -8.92 -3.71 -1.78
N GLY A 110 -8.57 -4.98 -1.80
CA GLY A 110 -8.58 -5.80 -0.62
C GLY A 110 -7.20 -5.87 0.02
N HIS A 111 -7.19 -6.30 1.24
CA HIS A 111 -5.96 -6.58 1.96
C HIS A 111 -5.97 -8.02 2.47
N PHE A 112 -4.84 -8.68 2.40
CA PHE A 112 -4.62 -9.93 3.11
C PHE A 112 -3.77 -9.64 4.34
N LYS A 113 -4.25 -10.06 5.51
CA LYS A 113 -3.52 -9.93 6.79
C LYS A 113 -3.14 -11.30 7.31
N CYS A 114 -1.85 -11.54 7.49
CA CYS A 114 -1.38 -12.76 8.11
C CYS A 114 -1.59 -12.70 9.63
N THR A 115 -2.35 -13.64 10.17
CA THR A 115 -2.63 -13.71 11.61
C THR A 115 -1.43 -14.22 12.43
N ARG A 116 -0.41 -14.78 11.79
CA ARG A 116 0.77 -15.33 12.46
C ARG A 116 1.95 -14.36 12.52
N CYS A 117 2.23 -13.61 11.45
CA CYS A 117 3.36 -12.68 11.40
C CYS A 117 2.95 -11.22 11.24
N ALA A 118 1.64 -10.92 11.25
CA ALA A 118 1.07 -9.58 11.10
C ALA A 118 1.45 -8.84 9.80
N ARG A 119 2.04 -9.51 8.81
CA ARG A 119 2.29 -8.92 7.49
C ARG A 119 0.97 -8.66 6.79
N VAL A 120 0.95 -7.54 6.04
CA VAL A 120 -0.21 -7.12 5.24
C VAL A 120 0.22 -7.04 3.79
N PHE A 121 -0.59 -7.62 2.92
CA PHE A 121 -0.40 -7.62 1.46
C PHE A 121 -1.58 -6.89 0.83
N CYS A 122 -1.30 -6.06 -0.17
CA CYS A 122 -2.32 -5.43 -0.98
C CYS A 122 -2.76 -6.40 -2.06
N LEU A 123 -4.05 -6.48 -2.30
CA LEU A 123 -4.65 -7.31 -3.36
C LEU A 123 -5.09 -6.36 -4.49
N ASP A 124 -4.18 -6.16 -5.44
CA ASP A 124 -4.30 -5.12 -6.46
C ASP A 124 -5.30 -5.45 -7.59
N SER A 125 -5.66 -6.70 -7.73
CA SER A 125 -6.61 -7.14 -8.76
C SER A 125 -7.56 -8.18 -8.18
N ILE A 126 -8.64 -7.66 -7.65
CA ILE A 126 -9.79 -8.51 -7.40
C ILE A 126 -10.56 -8.52 -8.69
N GLY A 127 -10.51 -9.62 -9.43
CA GLY A 127 -11.21 -9.83 -10.69
C GLY A 127 -12.35 -8.85 -10.95
N ASP A 128 -13.46 -9.15 -11.45
CA ASP A 128 -14.52 -8.18 -11.70
C ASP A 128 -15.07 -7.53 -10.41
N ALA A 129 -14.40 -6.43 -9.99
CA ALA A 129 -14.78 -5.65 -8.79
C ALA A 129 -16.23 -5.12 -8.90
N GLY A 130 -16.75 -4.99 -10.13
CA GLY A 130 -18.14 -4.63 -10.38
C GLY A 130 -19.10 -5.69 -9.86
N LEU A 131 -18.86 -6.95 -10.14
CA LEU A 131 -19.72 -8.06 -9.67
C LEU A 131 -19.75 -8.14 -8.13
N LEU A 132 -18.61 -7.92 -7.47
CA LEU A 132 -18.56 -7.89 -6.01
C LEU A 132 -19.35 -6.70 -5.44
N ARG A 133 -19.20 -5.53 -6.05
CA ARG A 133 -19.94 -4.32 -5.66
C ARG A 133 -21.44 -4.54 -5.79
N ASP A 134 -21.88 -5.06 -6.91
CA ASP A 134 -23.31 -5.26 -7.21
C ASP A 134 -23.92 -6.27 -6.23
N ALA A 135 -23.25 -7.38 -5.96
CA ALA A 135 -23.71 -8.38 -5.00
C ALA A 135 -23.81 -7.81 -3.57
N LEU A 136 -22.83 -6.99 -3.15
CA LEU A 136 -22.86 -6.34 -1.84
C LEU A 136 -23.93 -5.25 -1.78
N GLN A 137 -24.14 -4.49 -2.85
CA GLN A 137 -25.17 -3.46 -2.92
C GLN A 137 -26.58 -4.08 -2.81
N GLU A 138 -26.82 -5.22 -3.46
CA GLU A 138 -28.08 -5.97 -3.32
C GLU A 138 -28.33 -6.41 -1.87
N THR A 139 -27.26 -6.82 -1.17
CA THR A 139 -27.33 -7.24 0.24
C THR A 139 -27.70 -6.09 1.17
N LEU A 140 -27.31 -4.85 0.86
CA LEU A 140 -27.62 -3.68 1.66
C LEU A 140 -29.10 -3.29 1.63
N GLY A 141 -29.81 -3.62 0.54
CA GLY A 141 -31.23 -3.33 0.37
C GLY A 141 -31.56 -1.92 -0.11
N LYS A 142 -32.87 -1.62 -0.15
CA LYS A 142 -33.38 -0.34 -0.69
C LYS A 142 -32.98 0.85 0.19
N GLY A 143 -32.47 1.92 -0.42
CA GLY A 143 -32.16 3.18 0.24
C GLY A 143 -30.71 3.31 0.70
N PHE A 144 -29.93 2.23 0.71
CA PHE A 144 -28.49 2.29 0.98
C PHE A 144 -27.72 2.62 -0.30
N ARG A 145 -26.66 3.43 -0.16
CA ARG A 145 -25.72 3.75 -1.23
C ARG A 145 -24.30 3.57 -0.70
N SER A 146 -23.57 2.59 -1.22
CA SER A 146 -22.16 2.42 -0.90
C SER A 146 -21.32 3.45 -1.66
N HIS A 147 -20.41 4.12 -0.96
CA HIS A 147 -19.42 5.01 -1.56
C HIS A 147 -18.08 4.30 -1.75
N ASP A 148 -17.77 3.37 -0.86
CA ASP A 148 -16.52 2.64 -0.84
C ASP A 148 -16.72 1.23 -0.28
N ILE A 149 -15.84 0.31 -0.68
CA ILE A 149 -15.82 -1.08 -0.20
C ILE A 149 -14.39 -1.43 0.16
N GLU A 150 -14.15 -1.62 1.44
CA GLU A 150 -12.91 -2.19 1.96
C GLU A 150 -13.15 -3.62 2.40
N PHE A 151 -12.29 -4.55 2.01
CA PHE A 151 -12.35 -5.90 2.54
C PHE A 151 -10.97 -6.41 2.94
N THR A 152 -10.96 -7.25 3.95
CA THR A 152 -9.75 -7.86 4.48
C THR A 152 -9.92 -9.36 4.58
N ILE A 153 -9.01 -10.11 3.94
CA ILE A 153 -8.87 -11.54 4.12
C ILE A 153 -7.85 -11.79 5.22
N LYS A 154 -8.22 -12.59 6.21
CA LYS A 154 -7.31 -13.01 7.30
C LYS A 154 -6.96 -14.50 7.15
N GLY A 155 -5.69 -14.82 7.31
CA GLY A 155 -5.20 -16.21 7.18
C GLY A 155 -3.71 -16.30 7.46
N TRP A 156 -3.05 -17.30 6.93
CA TRP A 156 -1.59 -17.48 7.02
C TRP A 156 -0.98 -17.20 5.65
N CYS A 157 0.07 -16.37 5.61
CA CYS A 157 0.82 -16.13 4.37
C CYS A 157 1.65 -17.37 4.00
N ALA A 158 2.17 -17.39 2.79
CA ALA A 158 2.95 -18.51 2.26
C ALA A 158 4.13 -18.93 3.17
N ASP A 159 4.77 -17.97 3.84
CA ASP A 159 5.89 -18.25 4.76
C ASP A 159 5.41 -18.78 6.14
N CYS A 160 4.13 -18.64 6.44
CA CYS A 160 3.54 -19.04 7.73
C CYS A 160 2.57 -20.21 7.61
N ALA A 161 2.13 -20.56 6.42
CA ALA A 161 1.33 -21.73 6.16
C ALA A 161 2.14 -22.99 6.52
N PRO A 162 1.47 -24.05 7.07
CA PRO A 162 2.14 -25.30 7.43
C PRO A 162 2.62 -26.07 6.22
#